data_7bae7e8ee829401e0fe230d4fac3b99c
#
_entry.id   7bae7e8ee829401e0fe230d4fac3b99c
#
_cell.length_a   1.000
_cell.length_b   1.000
_cell.length_c   1.000
_cell.angle_alpha   90.00
_cell.angle_beta   90.00
_cell.angle_gamma   90.00
#
_symmetry.space_group_name_H-M   'P 1'
#
loop_
_entity.id
_entity.type
_entity.pdbx_description
1 polymer ?
#
loop_
_entity_poly.entity_id
_entity_poly.type
_entity_poly.pdbx_seq_one_letter_code
_entity_poly.pdbx_strand_id
1 'polypeptide(L)'
;MYCKELFKGEVILVTGGGTGIGYGIAELFIELGGLVIITSRDKSNLEKSSKNLSNNGECHYKVCDIRKTETVEDLINWVNKKFGKLDVLINNAGGQFPAPAEVMSQKGWAAVINNNLNGTFNMSHSCANKFFIPQSKGNIVNITANVLRGFPGMAHTGAARAGVENLTKTLGQEWAEYKIRVNAIAPGIIATSGLDSYPEVFKSFFKEIEKKNLMNRFGTPKDIANAVIFLASPLSSYISGITIPVDGLEHLSGDRMQLFNMIKKLI
;
A
#
# COMPACT_ATOMS: atom_id res chain seq x y z
N MET A 1 18.43 10.52 9.71
CA MET A 1 17.32 10.33 10.67
C MET A 1 16.32 11.45 10.41
N TYR A 2 15.03 11.14 10.24
CA TYR A 2 14.00 12.17 10.02
C TYR A 2 13.78 13.01 11.28
N CYS A 3 13.38 14.28 11.11
CA CYS A 3 12.96 15.12 12.24
C CYS A 3 11.67 14.57 12.88
N LYS A 4 11.61 14.49 14.20
CA LYS A 4 10.45 13.96 14.94
C LYS A 4 9.14 14.73 14.69
N GLU A 5 9.20 15.97 14.20
CA GLU A 5 8.04 16.80 13.91
C GLU A 5 7.78 16.97 12.40
N LEU A 6 8.34 16.07 11.57
CA LEU A 6 8.29 16.17 10.10
C LEU A 6 6.84 16.27 9.55
N PHE A 7 5.89 15.61 10.20
CA PHE A 7 4.47 15.59 9.82
C PHE A 7 3.56 16.26 10.87
N LYS A 8 4.13 17.08 11.74
CA LYS A 8 3.35 17.79 12.76
C LYS A 8 2.25 18.65 12.12
N GLY A 9 1.03 18.44 12.55
CA GLY A 9 -0.16 19.12 12.02
C GLY A 9 -0.66 18.58 10.68
N GLU A 10 -0.09 17.52 10.10
CA GLU A 10 -0.60 16.85 8.92
C GLU A 10 -1.54 15.69 9.29
N VAL A 11 -2.58 15.49 8.46
CA VAL A 11 -3.56 14.40 8.58
C VAL A 11 -3.27 13.37 7.49
N ILE A 12 -3.02 12.13 7.91
CA ILE A 12 -2.59 11.03 7.06
C ILE A 12 -3.64 9.92 7.08
N LEU A 13 -4.11 9.48 5.92
CA LEU A 13 -5.02 8.34 5.78
C LEU A 13 -4.27 7.13 5.21
N VAL A 14 -4.24 6.01 5.96
CA VAL A 14 -3.59 4.77 5.55
C VAL A 14 -4.62 3.67 5.36
N THR A 15 -4.83 3.23 4.12
CA THR A 15 -5.68 2.08 3.83
C THR A 15 -4.95 0.77 4.14
N GLY A 16 -5.65 -0.22 4.71
CA GLY A 16 -5.01 -1.45 5.19
C GLY A 16 -4.03 -1.21 6.36
N GLY A 17 -4.24 -0.12 7.14
CA GLY A 17 -3.34 0.30 8.21
C GLY A 17 -3.38 -0.55 9.50
N GLY A 18 -4.25 -1.56 9.54
CA GLY A 18 -4.41 -2.42 10.73
C GLY A 18 -3.35 -3.50 10.89
N THR A 19 -2.56 -3.84 9.88
CA THR A 19 -1.59 -4.94 9.93
C THR A 19 -0.43 -4.71 8.97
N GLY A 20 0.64 -5.48 9.14
CA GLY A 20 1.76 -5.61 8.19
C GLY A 20 2.38 -4.29 7.75
N ILE A 21 2.53 -4.10 6.44
CA ILE A 21 3.15 -2.90 5.85
C ILE A 21 2.39 -1.64 6.26
N GLY A 22 1.05 -1.66 6.17
CA GLY A 22 0.23 -0.49 6.50
C GLY A 22 0.35 -0.06 7.96
N TYR A 23 0.45 -1.02 8.88
CA TYR A 23 0.69 -0.73 10.28
C TYR A 23 2.06 -0.07 10.51
N GLY A 24 3.12 -0.62 9.92
CA GLY A 24 4.46 -0.04 10.03
C GLY A 24 4.56 1.36 9.40
N ILE A 25 3.80 1.63 8.34
CA ILE A 25 3.70 2.97 7.75
C ILE A 25 2.99 3.93 8.74
N ALA A 26 1.84 3.51 9.28
CA ALA A 26 1.07 4.29 10.24
C ALA A 26 1.90 4.62 11.49
N GLU A 27 2.61 3.63 12.03
CA GLU A 27 3.50 3.77 13.18
C GLU A 27 4.57 4.84 12.95
N LEU A 28 5.26 4.79 11.80
CA LEU A 28 6.32 5.75 11.50
C LEU A 28 5.80 7.18 11.28
N PHE A 29 4.62 7.35 10.67
CA PHE A 29 3.99 8.68 10.59
C PHE A 29 3.68 9.26 11.97
N ILE A 30 3.19 8.43 12.90
CA ILE A 30 2.91 8.84 14.30
C ILE A 30 4.21 9.22 15.01
N GLU A 31 5.27 8.42 14.88
CA GLU A 31 6.59 8.73 15.45
C GLU A 31 7.16 10.06 14.95
N LEU A 32 6.72 10.50 13.77
CA LEU A 32 7.14 11.77 13.15
C LEU A 32 6.12 12.90 13.31
N GLY A 33 5.17 12.76 14.25
CA GLY A 33 4.25 13.81 14.68
C GLY A 33 2.97 13.93 13.85
N GLY A 34 2.70 13.01 12.94
CA GLY A 34 1.48 13.01 12.11
C GLY A 34 0.24 12.51 12.86
N LEU A 35 -0.92 13.07 12.55
CA LEU A 35 -2.22 12.50 12.91
C LEU A 35 -2.60 11.44 11.90
N VAL A 36 -2.76 10.19 12.34
CA VAL A 36 -2.98 9.06 11.45
C VAL A 36 -4.40 8.50 11.57
N ILE A 37 -5.02 8.25 10.43
CA ILE A 37 -6.28 7.54 10.30
C ILE A 37 -6.00 6.22 9.60
N ILE A 38 -6.28 5.10 10.25
CA ILE A 38 -6.18 3.78 9.64
C ILE A 38 -7.55 3.27 9.23
N THR A 39 -7.63 2.61 8.07
CA THR A 39 -8.88 2.03 7.58
C THR A 39 -8.68 0.63 7.00
N SER A 40 -9.64 -0.24 7.21
CA SER A 40 -9.77 -1.58 6.62
C SER A 40 -11.19 -2.11 6.80
N ARG A 41 -11.44 -3.33 6.32
CA ARG A 41 -12.74 -4.01 6.50
C ARG A 41 -12.90 -4.66 7.87
N ASP A 42 -11.80 -5.02 8.51
CA ASP A 42 -11.78 -5.73 9.79
C ASP A 42 -11.74 -4.73 10.95
N LYS A 43 -12.88 -4.58 11.60
CA LYS A 43 -13.05 -3.67 12.73
C LYS A 43 -12.17 -4.08 13.92
N SER A 44 -12.07 -5.36 14.22
CA SER A 44 -11.34 -5.84 15.41
C SER A 44 -9.85 -5.57 15.31
N ASN A 45 -9.27 -5.81 14.11
CA ASN A 45 -7.87 -5.47 13.84
C ASN A 45 -7.63 -3.95 13.90
N LEU A 46 -8.57 -3.14 13.38
CA LEU A 46 -8.45 -1.68 13.45
C LEU A 46 -8.50 -1.17 14.89
N GLU A 47 -9.41 -1.67 15.72
CA GLU A 47 -9.53 -1.29 17.14
C GLU A 47 -8.25 -1.59 17.91
N LYS A 48 -7.75 -2.82 17.77
CA LYS A 48 -6.50 -3.25 18.41
C LYS A 48 -5.32 -2.39 17.96
N SER A 49 -5.17 -2.19 16.65
CA SER A 49 -4.05 -1.46 16.09
C SER A 49 -4.11 0.02 16.40
N SER A 50 -5.28 0.65 16.30
CA SER A 50 -5.45 2.05 16.69
C SER A 50 -5.11 2.27 18.17
N LYS A 51 -5.55 1.37 19.07
CA LYS A 51 -5.20 1.44 20.49
C LYS A 51 -3.69 1.37 20.72
N ASN A 52 -3.01 0.44 20.03
CA ASN A 52 -1.55 0.30 20.16
C ASN A 52 -0.81 1.52 19.62
N LEU A 53 -1.20 2.01 18.46
CA LEU A 53 -0.60 3.19 17.82
C LEU A 53 -0.82 4.46 18.64
N SER A 54 -1.97 4.57 19.31
CA SER A 54 -2.31 5.73 20.15
C SER A 54 -1.44 5.87 21.40
N ASN A 55 -0.64 4.87 21.74
CA ASN A 55 0.36 5.00 22.82
C ASN A 55 1.53 5.93 22.44
N ASN A 56 1.76 6.15 21.14
CA ASN A 56 2.89 6.91 20.63
C ASN A 56 2.47 8.23 19.95
N GLY A 57 1.17 8.51 19.81
CA GLY A 57 0.65 9.73 19.21
C GLY A 57 -0.81 9.59 18.79
N GLU A 58 -1.32 10.48 17.94
CA GLU A 58 -2.74 10.52 17.61
C GLU A 58 -3.09 9.55 16.47
N CYS A 59 -3.89 8.52 16.80
CA CYS A 59 -4.38 7.52 15.83
C CYS A 59 -5.89 7.35 15.96
N HIS A 60 -6.57 7.38 14.82
CA HIS A 60 -7.99 7.10 14.68
C HIS A 60 -8.21 5.96 13.70
N TYR A 61 -9.42 5.37 13.75
CA TYR A 61 -9.81 4.39 12.74
C TYR A 61 -11.25 4.59 12.27
N LYS A 62 -11.52 4.16 11.04
CA LYS A 62 -12.86 4.04 10.48
C LYS A 62 -12.89 2.81 9.58
N VAL A 63 -13.91 1.97 9.74
CA VAL A 63 -14.13 0.81 8.86
C VAL A 63 -14.52 1.28 7.47
N CYS A 64 -13.87 0.72 6.43
CA CYS A 64 -14.17 1.00 5.03
C CYS A 64 -13.78 -0.18 4.15
N ASP A 65 -14.65 -0.52 3.21
CA ASP A 65 -14.32 -1.40 2.08
C ASP A 65 -14.05 -0.54 0.86
N ILE A 66 -12.79 -0.36 0.50
CA ILE A 66 -12.35 0.51 -0.62
C ILE A 66 -12.92 0.11 -1.98
N ARG A 67 -13.47 -1.10 -2.11
CA ARG A 67 -14.13 -1.61 -3.32
C ARG A 67 -15.52 -1.00 -3.54
N LYS A 68 -16.10 -0.40 -2.50
CA LYS A 68 -17.46 0.12 -2.45
C LYS A 68 -17.44 1.63 -2.32
N THR A 69 -17.90 2.33 -3.33
CA THR A 69 -17.90 3.80 -3.39
C THR A 69 -18.65 4.43 -2.22
N GLU A 70 -19.77 3.84 -1.81
CA GLU A 70 -20.58 4.31 -0.70
C GLU A 70 -19.84 4.28 0.66
N THR A 71 -19.00 3.25 0.90
CA THR A 71 -18.20 3.18 2.14
C THR A 71 -16.98 4.09 2.08
N VAL A 72 -16.46 4.35 0.89
CA VAL A 72 -15.40 5.34 0.68
C VAL A 72 -15.94 6.74 0.93
N GLU A 73 -17.09 7.09 0.38
CA GLU A 73 -17.74 8.39 0.63
C GLU A 73 -18.05 8.62 2.11
N ASP A 74 -18.56 7.58 2.81
CA ASP A 74 -18.80 7.66 4.26
C ASP A 74 -17.50 7.91 5.04
N LEU A 75 -16.41 7.23 4.69
CA LEU A 75 -15.09 7.48 5.28
C LEU A 75 -14.63 8.92 5.03
N ILE A 76 -14.69 9.40 3.80
CA ILE A 76 -14.22 10.73 3.39
C ILE A 76 -15.06 11.84 4.08
N ASN A 77 -16.37 11.66 4.17
CA ASN A 77 -17.25 12.59 4.88
C ASN A 77 -16.95 12.61 6.38
N TRP A 78 -16.67 11.46 6.98
CA TRP A 78 -16.26 11.36 8.37
C TRP A 78 -14.92 12.08 8.62
N VAL A 79 -13.91 11.88 7.73
CA VAL A 79 -12.62 12.59 7.81
C VAL A 79 -12.83 14.09 7.72
N ASN A 80 -13.63 14.55 6.74
CA ASN A 80 -13.92 15.97 6.58
C ASN A 80 -14.62 16.59 7.81
N LYS A 81 -15.62 15.90 8.35
CA LYS A 81 -16.36 16.37 9.53
C LYS A 81 -15.46 16.49 10.77
N LYS A 82 -14.52 15.56 10.93
CA LYS A 82 -13.70 15.45 12.14
C LYS A 82 -12.43 16.32 12.08
N PHE A 83 -11.80 16.42 10.91
CA PHE A 83 -10.48 17.05 10.76
C PHE A 83 -10.47 18.24 9.79
N GLY A 84 -11.48 18.36 8.92
CA GLY A 84 -11.60 19.46 7.94
C GLY A 84 -10.58 19.41 6.79
N LYS A 85 -9.61 18.49 6.82
CA LYS A 85 -8.52 18.38 5.85
C LYS A 85 -7.98 16.96 5.73
N LEU A 86 -7.22 16.73 4.67
CA LEU A 86 -6.35 15.57 4.50
C LEU A 86 -5.08 16.04 3.78
N ASP A 87 -3.91 15.63 4.22
CA ASP A 87 -2.63 16.03 3.61
C ASP A 87 -2.00 14.88 2.82
N VAL A 88 -2.11 13.64 3.32
CA VAL A 88 -1.49 12.45 2.71
C VAL A 88 -2.46 11.28 2.64
N LEU A 89 -2.52 10.61 1.49
CA LEU A 89 -3.20 9.32 1.30
C LEU A 89 -2.17 8.23 1.01
N ILE A 90 -2.21 7.13 1.79
CA ILE A 90 -1.44 5.92 1.52
C ILE A 90 -2.39 4.82 1.09
N ASN A 91 -2.36 4.48 -0.20
CA ASN A 91 -3.09 3.35 -0.76
C ASN A 91 -2.29 2.06 -0.58
N ASN A 92 -2.42 1.46 0.60
CA ASN A 92 -1.74 0.21 0.92
C ASN A 92 -2.70 -0.99 0.94
N ALA A 93 -4.00 -0.78 1.12
CA ALA A 93 -4.97 -1.88 1.13
C ALA A 93 -4.89 -2.68 -0.17
N GLY A 94 -4.82 -3.99 -0.02
CA GLY A 94 -4.71 -4.92 -1.13
C GLY A 94 -4.89 -6.35 -0.65
N GLY A 95 -4.80 -7.28 -1.57
CA GLY A 95 -4.86 -8.71 -1.28
C GLY A 95 -4.70 -9.51 -2.55
N GLN A 96 -4.23 -10.74 -2.38
CA GLN A 96 -3.95 -11.65 -3.47
C GLN A 96 -4.04 -13.09 -2.98
N PHE A 97 -4.11 -14.00 -3.92
CA PHE A 97 -3.99 -15.44 -3.66
C PHE A 97 -3.29 -16.11 -4.85
N PRO A 98 -2.51 -17.18 -4.61
CA PRO A 98 -1.84 -17.90 -5.69
C PRO A 98 -2.86 -18.72 -6.50
N ALA A 99 -2.84 -18.55 -7.82
CA ALA A 99 -3.58 -19.37 -8.78
C ALA A 99 -2.90 -19.29 -10.15
N PRO A 100 -2.55 -20.43 -10.80
CA PRO A 100 -2.18 -20.47 -12.20
C PRO A 100 -3.28 -19.86 -13.08
N ALA A 101 -2.90 -19.23 -14.18
CA ALA A 101 -3.85 -18.49 -15.03
C ALA A 101 -4.93 -19.40 -15.61
N GLU A 102 -4.59 -20.64 -15.96
CA GLU A 102 -5.49 -21.64 -16.55
C GLU A 102 -6.63 -22.09 -15.63
N VAL A 103 -6.45 -21.99 -14.30
CA VAL A 103 -7.47 -22.38 -13.30
C VAL A 103 -8.10 -21.18 -12.59
N MET A 104 -7.68 -19.96 -12.92
CA MET A 104 -8.18 -18.75 -12.28
C MET A 104 -9.64 -18.49 -12.65
N SER A 105 -10.52 -18.46 -11.66
CA SER A 105 -11.93 -18.14 -11.90
C SER A 105 -12.14 -16.65 -12.19
N GLN A 106 -13.16 -16.32 -13.00
CA GLN A 106 -13.56 -14.94 -13.26
C GLN A 106 -13.88 -14.16 -11.96
N LYS A 107 -14.51 -14.84 -11.00
CA LYS A 107 -14.79 -14.26 -9.68
C LYS A 107 -13.51 -13.93 -8.91
N GLY A 108 -12.52 -14.83 -8.95
CA GLY A 108 -11.21 -14.62 -8.33
C GLY A 108 -10.45 -13.47 -8.97
N TRP A 109 -10.42 -13.44 -10.31
CA TRP A 109 -9.86 -12.34 -11.08
C TRP A 109 -10.48 -11.00 -10.67
N ALA A 110 -11.81 -10.89 -10.75
CA ALA A 110 -12.53 -9.67 -10.43
C ALA A 110 -12.31 -9.22 -8.97
N ALA A 111 -12.24 -10.15 -8.03
CA ALA A 111 -12.03 -9.83 -6.62
C ALA A 111 -10.68 -9.10 -6.38
N VAL A 112 -9.60 -9.54 -7.06
CA VAL A 112 -8.28 -8.93 -6.90
C VAL A 112 -8.18 -7.63 -7.69
N ILE A 113 -8.71 -7.55 -8.90
CA ILE A 113 -8.79 -6.29 -9.67
C ILE A 113 -9.58 -5.24 -8.88
N ASN A 114 -10.75 -5.59 -8.37
CA ASN A 114 -11.59 -4.66 -7.60
C ASN A 114 -10.91 -4.18 -6.32
N ASN A 115 -10.16 -5.03 -5.65
CA ASN A 115 -9.47 -4.64 -4.42
C ASN A 115 -8.22 -3.80 -4.69
N ASN A 116 -7.36 -4.25 -5.61
CA ASN A 116 -6.04 -3.65 -5.78
C ASN A 116 -6.00 -2.46 -6.75
N LEU A 117 -6.85 -2.45 -7.78
CA LEU A 117 -6.89 -1.39 -8.78
C LEU A 117 -8.08 -0.44 -8.56
N ASN A 118 -9.30 -0.97 -8.62
CA ASN A 118 -10.49 -0.12 -8.49
C ASN A 118 -10.57 0.52 -7.10
N GLY A 119 -10.22 -0.20 -6.03
CA GLY A 119 -10.17 0.34 -4.68
C GLY A 119 -9.14 1.47 -4.51
N THR A 120 -7.96 1.32 -5.14
CA THR A 120 -6.94 2.39 -5.17
C THR A 120 -7.45 3.62 -5.91
N PHE A 121 -8.13 3.43 -7.06
CA PHE A 121 -8.74 4.54 -7.79
C PHE A 121 -9.83 5.23 -6.98
N ASN A 122 -10.77 4.47 -6.39
CA ASN A 122 -11.86 5.03 -5.58
C ASN A 122 -11.33 5.93 -4.46
N MET A 123 -10.33 5.46 -3.71
CA MET A 123 -9.72 6.23 -2.63
C MET A 123 -9.01 7.48 -3.16
N SER A 124 -8.20 7.35 -4.21
CA SER A 124 -7.45 8.46 -4.80
C SER A 124 -8.40 9.53 -5.34
N HIS A 125 -9.42 9.13 -6.10
CA HIS A 125 -10.42 10.03 -6.68
C HIS A 125 -11.22 10.78 -5.60
N SER A 126 -11.72 10.07 -4.59
CA SER A 126 -12.54 10.68 -3.53
C SER A 126 -11.71 11.64 -2.66
N CYS A 127 -10.46 11.27 -2.31
CA CYS A 127 -9.58 12.14 -1.55
C CYS A 127 -9.16 13.38 -2.36
N ALA A 128 -8.85 13.22 -3.65
CA ALA A 128 -8.47 14.34 -4.50
C ALA A 128 -9.60 15.36 -4.62
N ASN A 129 -10.81 14.91 -4.97
CA ASN A 129 -11.95 15.81 -5.15
C ASN A 129 -12.38 16.50 -3.86
N LYS A 130 -12.35 15.80 -2.73
CA LYS A 130 -12.83 16.35 -1.46
C LYS A 130 -11.82 17.25 -0.78
N PHE A 131 -10.52 16.91 -0.88
CA PHE A 131 -9.47 17.59 -0.12
C PHE A 131 -8.39 18.19 -0.99
N PHE A 132 -7.68 17.40 -1.79
CA PHE A 132 -6.41 17.83 -2.37
C PHE A 132 -6.58 18.90 -3.45
N ILE A 133 -7.58 18.78 -4.33
CA ILE A 133 -7.88 19.78 -5.36
C ILE A 133 -8.34 21.09 -4.73
N PRO A 134 -9.34 21.12 -3.81
CA PRO A 134 -9.71 22.35 -3.12
C PRO A 134 -8.60 23.00 -2.30
N GLN A 135 -7.71 22.18 -1.71
CA GLN A 135 -6.57 22.68 -0.93
C GLN A 135 -5.40 23.15 -1.80
N SER A 136 -5.41 22.84 -3.11
CA SER A 136 -4.24 22.99 -4.01
C SER A 136 -2.96 22.43 -3.38
N LYS A 137 -3.08 21.30 -2.71
CA LYS A 137 -2.01 20.58 -2.02
C LYS A 137 -2.46 19.15 -1.74
N GLY A 138 -1.61 18.17 -2.02
CA GLY A 138 -1.87 16.78 -1.65
C GLY A 138 -0.72 15.85 -1.98
N ASN A 139 -0.70 14.69 -1.33
CA ASN A 139 0.28 13.66 -1.60
C ASN A 139 -0.36 12.28 -1.55
N ILE A 140 -0.16 11.50 -2.59
CA ILE A 140 -0.64 10.12 -2.69
C ILE A 140 0.57 9.20 -2.87
N VAL A 141 0.67 8.18 -2.01
CA VAL A 141 1.65 7.11 -2.18
C VAL A 141 0.91 5.78 -2.31
N ASN A 142 1.08 5.13 -3.46
CA ASN A 142 0.47 3.85 -3.76
C ASN A 142 1.45 2.72 -3.43
N ILE A 143 1.02 1.71 -2.69
CA ILE A 143 1.81 0.49 -2.49
C ILE A 143 1.42 -0.50 -3.56
N THR A 144 2.36 -0.86 -4.44
CA THR A 144 2.17 -1.81 -5.53
C THR A 144 2.82 -3.17 -5.21
N ALA A 145 3.49 -3.76 -6.17
CA ALA A 145 4.38 -4.90 -6.02
C ALA A 145 5.41 -4.85 -7.16
N ASN A 146 6.50 -5.55 -7.02
CA ASN A 146 7.44 -5.70 -8.13
C ASN A 146 6.79 -6.52 -9.26
N VAL A 147 6.28 -5.84 -10.30
CA VAL A 147 5.61 -6.45 -11.47
C VAL A 147 6.41 -6.30 -12.76
N LEU A 148 7.62 -5.78 -12.69
CA LEU A 148 8.46 -5.46 -13.86
C LEU A 148 8.69 -6.66 -14.78
N ARG A 149 8.79 -7.87 -14.22
CA ARG A 149 8.97 -9.13 -14.96
C ARG A 149 7.71 -9.99 -15.02
N GLY A 150 6.53 -9.39 -14.85
CA GLY A 150 5.28 -10.12 -14.66
C GLY A 150 5.13 -10.70 -13.25
N PHE A 151 4.04 -11.42 -13.04
CA PHE A 151 3.73 -12.01 -11.73
C PHE A 151 3.19 -13.44 -11.90
N PRO A 152 4.05 -14.42 -12.29
CA PRO A 152 3.63 -15.80 -12.52
C PRO A 152 2.92 -16.39 -11.30
N GLY A 153 1.82 -17.13 -11.54
CA GLY A 153 1.00 -17.71 -10.47
C GLY A 153 0.03 -16.73 -9.81
N MET A 154 0.05 -15.45 -10.19
CA MET A 154 -0.86 -14.41 -9.67
C MET A 154 -1.13 -13.35 -10.75
N ALA A 155 -1.59 -13.76 -11.92
CA ALA A 155 -1.81 -12.88 -13.09
C ALA A 155 -2.72 -11.69 -12.78
N HIS A 156 -3.78 -11.88 -11.97
CA HIS A 156 -4.67 -10.80 -11.52
C HIS A 156 -3.92 -9.73 -10.70
N THR A 157 -2.99 -10.13 -9.83
CA THR A 157 -2.17 -9.19 -9.03
C THR A 157 -1.21 -8.43 -9.93
N GLY A 158 -0.52 -9.13 -10.84
CA GLY A 158 0.38 -8.51 -11.81
C GLY A 158 -0.33 -7.44 -12.63
N ALA A 159 -1.50 -7.78 -13.20
CA ALA A 159 -2.31 -6.84 -13.98
C ALA A 159 -2.79 -5.64 -13.14
N ALA A 160 -3.33 -5.89 -11.93
CA ALA A 160 -3.81 -4.82 -11.07
C ALA A 160 -2.70 -3.86 -10.64
N ARG A 161 -1.54 -4.38 -10.23
CA ARG A 161 -0.43 -3.55 -9.75
C ARG A 161 0.26 -2.79 -10.88
N ALA A 162 0.41 -3.38 -12.07
CA ALA A 162 0.84 -2.66 -13.27
C ALA A 162 -0.16 -1.55 -13.64
N GLY A 163 -1.46 -1.81 -13.50
CA GLY A 163 -2.50 -0.79 -13.64
C GLY A 163 -2.33 0.36 -12.65
N VAL A 164 -2.03 0.09 -11.39
CA VAL A 164 -1.76 1.13 -10.37
C VAL A 164 -0.48 1.92 -10.69
N GLU A 165 0.56 1.29 -11.22
CA GLU A 165 1.77 2.01 -11.64
C GLU A 165 1.49 2.97 -12.81
N ASN A 166 0.68 2.56 -13.78
CA ASN A 166 0.23 3.44 -14.86
C ASN A 166 -0.68 4.56 -14.33
N LEU A 167 -1.65 4.23 -13.47
CA LEU A 167 -2.52 5.19 -12.79
C LEU A 167 -1.71 6.24 -12.01
N THR A 168 -0.64 5.84 -11.33
CA THR A 168 0.27 6.74 -10.62
C THR A 168 0.86 7.81 -11.56
N LYS A 169 1.29 7.41 -12.74
CA LYS A 169 1.84 8.33 -13.76
C LYS A 169 0.76 9.26 -14.30
N THR A 170 -0.41 8.72 -14.62
CA THR A 170 -1.54 9.49 -15.17
C THR A 170 -2.02 10.55 -14.18
N LEU A 171 -2.35 10.13 -12.94
CA LEU A 171 -2.83 11.06 -11.91
C LEU A 171 -1.75 12.08 -11.49
N GLY A 172 -0.48 11.67 -11.49
CA GLY A 172 0.64 12.58 -11.23
C GLY A 172 0.75 13.71 -12.27
N GLN A 173 0.38 13.43 -13.53
CA GLN A 173 0.34 14.44 -14.60
C GLN A 173 -0.93 15.29 -14.52
N GLU A 174 -2.11 14.65 -14.46
CA GLU A 174 -3.40 15.35 -14.47
C GLU A 174 -3.58 16.30 -13.27
N TRP A 175 -3.04 15.90 -12.10
CA TRP A 175 -3.22 16.68 -10.86
C TRP A 175 -2.03 17.56 -10.49
N ALA A 176 -1.03 17.67 -11.37
CA ALA A 176 0.13 18.54 -11.15
C ALA A 176 -0.26 20.02 -11.01
N GLU A 177 -1.26 20.48 -11.77
CA GLU A 177 -1.77 21.85 -11.68
C GLU A 177 -2.32 22.20 -10.28
N TYR A 178 -2.85 21.19 -9.56
CA TYR A 178 -3.33 21.33 -8.18
C TYR A 178 -2.24 21.09 -7.14
N LYS A 179 -0.97 20.99 -7.55
CA LYS A 179 0.18 20.70 -6.67
C LYS A 179 0.04 19.39 -5.88
N ILE A 180 -0.63 18.41 -6.49
CA ILE A 180 -0.76 17.05 -5.94
C ILE A 180 0.36 16.19 -6.52
N ARG A 181 1.12 15.51 -5.66
CA ARG A 181 2.11 14.52 -6.06
C ARG A 181 1.53 13.12 -5.91
N VAL A 182 1.75 12.27 -6.89
CA VAL A 182 1.31 10.87 -6.88
C VAL A 182 2.49 9.99 -7.22
N ASN A 183 2.91 9.13 -6.28
CA ASN A 183 4.03 8.23 -6.45
C ASN A 183 3.66 6.81 -5.98
N ALA A 184 4.48 5.85 -6.27
CA ALA A 184 4.30 4.48 -5.84
C ALA A 184 5.58 3.88 -5.24
N ILE A 185 5.41 2.91 -4.35
CA ILE A 185 6.43 2.00 -3.87
C ILE A 185 6.09 0.61 -4.37
N ALA A 186 7.07 -0.10 -4.92
CA ALA A 186 6.98 -1.50 -5.32
C ALA A 186 7.77 -2.38 -4.34
N PRO A 187 7.14 -2.95 -3.30
CA PRO A 187 7.80 -3.86 -2.38
C PRO A 187 8.22 -5.16 -3.05
N GLY A 188 9.35 -5.72 -2.62
CA GLY A 188 9.64 -7.12 -2.74
C GLY A 188 8.91 -7.97 -1.68
N ILE A 189 9.52 -9.09 -1.28
CA ILE A 189 8.96 -9.91 -0.21
C ILE A 189 9.27 -9.25 1.14
N ILE A 190 8.20 -8.91 1.88
CA ILE A 190 8.27 -8.24 3.17
C ILE A 190 7.84 -9.19 4.28
N ALA A 191 8.68 -9.35 5.30
CA ALA A 191 8.38 -10.16 6.49
C ALA A 191 7.22 -9.53 7.28
N THR A 192 6.03 -10.09 7.11
CA THR A 192 4.80 -9.67 7.79
C THR A 192 4.00 -10.90 8.19
N SER A 193 3.03 -10.75 9.10
CA SER A 193 2.07 -11.81 9.43
C SER A 193 1.25 -12.30 8.23
N GLY A 194 1.24 -11.55 7.12
CA GLY A 194 0.65 -12.02 5.87
C GLY A 194 1.37 -13.24 5.28
N LEU A 195 2.66 -13.41 5.52
CA LEU A 195 3.40 -14.61 5.11
C LEU A 195 2.97 -15.87 5.88
N ASP A 196 2.49 -15.70 7.12
CA ASP A 196 2.02 -16.81 7.96
C ASP A 196 0.71 -17.42 7.44
N SER A 197 -0.04 -16.68 6.60
CA SER A 197 -1.28 -17.15 5.98
C SER A 197 -1.06 -18.12 4.82
N TYR A 198 0.17 -18.24 4.32
CA TYR A 198 0.49 -19.20 3.26
C TYR A 198 0.66 -20.63 3.84
N PRO A 199 0.30 -21.69 3.05
CA PRO A 199 0.50 -23.08 3.47
C PRO A 199 1.93 -23.37 3.92
N GLU A 200 2.10 -24.33 4.84
CA GLU A 200 3.40 -24.68 5.45
C GLU A 200 4.49 -25.00 4.41
N VAL A 201 4.10 -25.62 3.30
CA VAL A 201 5.02 -25.94 2.18
C VAL A 201 5.73 -24.69 1.61
N PHE A 202 5.14 -23.51 1.75
CA PHE A 202 5.76 -22.25 1.32
C PHE A 202 6.81 -21.74 2.31
N LYS A 203 6.79 -22.14 3.57
CA LYS A 203 7.76 -21.64 4.57
C LYS A 203 9.20 -22.06 4.28
N SER A 204 9.41 -23.29 3.84
CA SER A 204 10.73 -23.76 3.39
C SER A 204 11.20 -23.00 2.14
N PHE A 205 10.27 -22.76 1.21
CA PHE A 205 10.53 -22.02 -0.01
C PHE A 205 10.86 -20.53 0.29
N PHE A 206 10.16 -19.90 1.21
CA PHE A 206 10.49 -18.52 1.62
C PHE A 206 11.89 -18.41 2.22
N LYS A 207 12.33 -19.41 3.03
CA LYS A 207 13.71 -19.46 3.54
C LYS A 207 14.76 -19.57 2.42
N GLU A 208 14.45 -20.32 1.36
CA GLU A 208 15.35 -20.40 0.20
C GLU A 208 15.38 -19.09 -0.60
N ILE A 209 14.23 -18.44 -0.79
CA ILE A 209 14.17 -17.14 -1.47
C ILE A 209 14.92 -16.09 -0.66
N GLU A 210 14.79 -16.08 0.66
CA GLU A 210 15.51 -15.15 1.53
C GLU A 210 17.03 -15.28 1.34
N LYS A 211 17.55 -16.51 1.30
CA LYS A 211 18.96 -16.79 1.04
C LYS A 211 19.42 -16.38 -0.38
N LYS A 212 18.50 -16.41 -1.36
CA LYS A 212 18.78 -16.02 -2.75
C LYS A 212 18.60 -14.53 -2.99
N ASN A 213 17.99 -13.80 -2.06
CA ASN A 213 17.92 -12.35 -2.13
C ASN A 213 19.34 -11.77 -2.00
N LEU A 214 19.72 -10.87 -2.90
CA LEU A 214 21.09 -10.32 -2.91
C LEU A 214 21.42 -9.51 -1.65
N MET A 215 20.42 -9.04 -0.91
CA MET A 215 20.60 -8.43 0.42
C MET A 215 20.53 -9.45 1.58
N ASN A 216 20.40 -10.75 1.28
CA ASN A 216 20.37 -11.85 2.24
C ASN A 216 19.30 -11.73 3.35
N ARG A 217 18.19 -11.05 3.05
CA ARG A 217 17.05 -10.89 3.95
C ARG A 217 15.78 -10.52 3.21
N PHE A 218 14.65 -10.77 3.81
CA PHE A 218 13.42 -10.10 3.42
C PHE A 218 13.41 -8.63 3.86
N GLY A 219 12.62 -7.81 3.16
CA GLY A 219 12.30 -6.48 3.65
C GLY A 219 11.44 -6.54 4.92
N THR A 220 11.41 -5.45 5.65
CA THR A 220 10.56 -5.25 6.82
C THR A 220 9.52 -4.18 6.52
N PRO A 221 8.39 -4.10 7.27
CA PRO A 221 7.47 -2.97 7.17
C PRO A 221 8.16 -1.62 7.31
N LYS A 222 9.23 -1.55 8.11
CA LYS A 222 10.02 -0.32 8.32
C LYS A 222 10.83 0.07 7.07
N ASP A 223 11.33 -0.88 6.29
CA ASP A 223 12.02 -0.57 5.02
C ASP A 223 11.04 0.13 4.05
N ILE A 224 9.81 -0.35 3.98
CA ILE A 224 8.76 0.27 3.16
C ILE A 224 8.33 1.63 3.74
N ALA A 225 8.10 1.69 5.05
CA ALA A 225 7.69 2.93 5.71
C ALA A 225 8.70 4.07 5.49
N ASN A 226 10.00 3.79 5.57
CA ASN A 226 11.05 4.80 5.31
C ASN A 226 10.94 5.40 3.90
N ALA A 227 10.71 4.57 2.87
CA ALA A 227 10.54 5.03 1.51
C ALA A 227 9.23 5.82 1.33
N VAL A 228 8.15 5.39 1.98
CA VAL A 228 6.86 6.11 2.00
C VAL A 228 7.03 7.48 2.65
N ILE A 229 7.67 7.57 3.81
CA ILE A 229 7.95 8.84 4.50
C ILE A 229 8.74 9.80 3.61
N PHE A 230 9.77 9.32 2.91
CA PHE A 230 10.51 10.13 1.95
C PHE A 230 9.57 10.70 0.86
N LEU A 231 8.78 9.85 0.20
CA LEU A 231 7.85 10.29 -0.84
C LEU A 231 6.70 11.17 -0.32
N ALA A 232 6.28 10.97 0.92
CA ALA A 232 5.24 11.80 1.54
C ALA A 232 5.77 13.16 2.01
N SER A 233 7.06 13.30 2.28
CA SER A 233 7.68 14.49 2.86
C SER A 233 8.01 15.57 1.82
N PRO A 234 8.31 16.81 2.26
CA PRO A 234 8.82 17.88 1.39
C PRO A 234 10.16 17.55 0.72
N LEU A 235 10.93 16.57 1.23
CA LEU A 235 12.21 16.13 0.65
C LEU A 235 12.07 15.60 -0.78
N SER A 236 10.88 15.15 -1.17
CA SER A 236 10.54 14.67 -2.52
C SER A 236 9.65 15.64 -3.30
N SER A 237 9.71 16.94 -3.00
CA SER A 237 8.83 17.96 -3.58
C SER A 237 8.89 18.05 -5.12
N TYR A 238 9.97 17.58 -5.74
CA TYR A 238 10.15 17.55 -7.19
C TYR A 238 9.99 16.15 -7.80
N ILE A 239 9.38 15.21 -7.03
CA ILE A 239 9.18 13.82 -7.46
C ILE A 239 7.68 13.54 -7.53
N SER A 240 7.17 13.22 -8.73
CA SER A 240 5.80 12.78 -9.00
C SER A 240 5.78 11.83 -10.20
N GLY A 241 4.87 10.86 -10.21
CA GLY A 241 4.67 9.90 -11.29
C GLY A 241 5.67 8.73 -11.30
N ILE A 242 6.46 8.51 -10.25
CA ILE A 242 7.47 7.45 -10.19
C ILE A 242 6.99 6.26 -9.34
N THR A 243 7.47 5.06 -9.70
CA THR A 243 7.44 3.88 -8.84
C THR A 243 8.86 3.56 -8.38
N ILE A 244 9.09 3.51 -7.07
CA ILE A 244 10.38 3.15 -6.47
C ILE A 244 10.35 1.69 -6.03
N PRO A 245 11.20 0.80 -6.57
CA PRO A 245 11.39 -0.55 -6.05
C PRO A 245 12.04 -0.50 -4.65
N VAL A 246 11.44 -1.19 -3.68
CA VAL A 246 12.01 -1.41 -2.34
C VAL A 246 11.95 -2.92 -2.09
N ASP A 247 12.85 -3.65 -2.73
CA ASP A 247 12.73 -5.08 -2.95
C ASP A 247 14.04 -5.87 -2.81
N GLY A 248 15.09 -5.25 -2.30
CA GLY A 248 16.38 -5.92 -2.13
C GLY A 248 16.99 -6.45 -3.43
N LEU A 249 16.79 -5.72 -4.54
CA LEU A 249 17.24 -6.09 -5.89
C LEU A 249 16.45 -7.24 -6.53
N GLU A 250 15.31 -7.65 -5.97
CA GLU A 250 14.47 -8.72 -6.53
C GLU A 250 14.04 -8.44 -7.97
N HIS A 251 13.77 -7.16 -8.32
CA HIS A 251 13.41 -6.76 -9.70
C HIS A 251 14.52 -7.02 -10.72
N LEU A 252 15.77 -7.14 -10.29
CA LEU A 252 16.92 -7.45 -11.16
C LEU A 252 17.30 -8.93 -11.16
N SER A 253 17.15 -9.63 -10.03
CA SER A 253 17.74 -10.96 -9.79
C SER A 253 16.74 -12.07 -9.45
N GLY A 254 15.51 -11.75 -9.08
CA GLY A 254 14.54 -12.75 -8.61
C GLY A 254 14.06 -13.69 -9.72
N ASP A 255 14.03 -15.01 -9.42
CA ASP A 255 13.43 -16.03 -10.29
C ASP A 255 11.98 -16.32 -9.88
N ARG A 256 11.04 -15.60 -10.50
CA ARG A 256 9.60 -15.79 -10.23
C ARG A 256 9.02 -17.08 -10.81
N MET A 257 9.71 -17.72 -11.78
CA MET A 257 9.29 -19.01 -12.30
C MET A 257 9.43 -20.15 -11.29
N GLN A 258 10.34 -20.04 -10.33
CA GLN A 258 10.43 -21.02 -9.24
C GLN A 258 9.15 -21.00 -8.41
N LEU A 259 8.63 -19.83 -8.05
CA LEU A 259 7.36 -19.70 -7.34
C LEU A 259 6.19 -20.28 -8.16
N PHE A 260 6.13 -19.96 -9.45
CA PHE A 260 5.09 -20.49 -10.35
C PHE A 260 5.11 -22.01 -10.43
N ASN A 261 6.29 -22.61 -10.63
CA ASN A 261 6.44 -24.06 -10.70
C ASN A 261 6.05 -24.75 -9.38
N MET A 262 6.26 -24.10 -8.26
CA MET A 262 5.85 -24.61 -6.96
C MET A 262 4.32 -24.55 -6.80
N ILE A 263 3.67 -23.44 -7.20
CA ILE A 263 2.21 -23.33 -7.17
C ILE A 263 1.55 -24.44 -8.01
N LYS A 264 2.10 -24.73 -9.21
CA LYS A 264 1.59 -25.82 -10.07
C LYS A 264 1.64 -27.21 -9.43
N LYS A 265 2.58 -27.45 -8.51
CA LYS A 265 2.70 -28.74 -7.82
C LYS A 265 1.70 -28.90 -6.66
N LEU A 266 1.02 -27.84 -6.25
CA LEU A 266 0.08 -27.81 -5.13
C LEU A 266 -1.38 -27.95 -5.56
N ILE A 267 -1.64 -27.86 -6.87
CA ILE A 267 -2.94 -27.98 -7.52
C ILE A 267 -2.99 -29.26 -8.35
#